data_4c0b07148b979f2c2b68c94230fff712
#
_entry.id   4c0b07148b979f2c2b68c94230fff712
#
_cell.length_a   1.000
_cell.length_b   1.000
_cell.length_c   1.000
_cell.angle_alpha   90.00
_cell.angle_beta   90.00
_cell.angle_gamma   90.00
#
_symmetry.space_group_name_H-M   'P 1'
#
loop_
_entity.id
_entity.type
_entity.pdbx_description
1 polymer ?
#
loop_
_entity_poly.entity_id
_entity_poly.type
_entity_poly.pdbx_seq_one_letter_code
_entity_poly.pdbx_strand_id
1 'polypeptide(L)'
;MPAIMNAPPIWFERKFEFTFPVEQHPNLCARLRGAPARLEEIVRCADPDVLVWKPGEKWSAQEHAGHLADLEPLWMARVDDYIKGASQLTVADLSNRKTSEAQHNRRAIDEILAEFRSTRSRLVSRVERIDPAIFARASLHPRLKTPMRLVDHLYFVAEHDDHHLACIWELLNGGGS
;
A
#
# COMPACT_ATOMS: atom_id res chain seq x y z
N MET A 1 14.39 -16.84 -23.41
CA MET A 1 12.97 -16.53 -23.24
C MET A 1 12.83 -15.73 -21.96
N PRO A 2 12.31 -14.50 -21.96
CA PRO A 2 11.99 -13.84 -20.71
C PRO A 2 10.92 -14.67 -20.02
N ALA A 3 11.11 -14.93 -18.71
CA ALA A 3 10.12 -15.60 -17.89
C ALA A 3 8.82 -14.79 -17.96
N ILE A 4 7.71 -15.44 -18.33
CA ILE A 4 6.38 -14.88 -18.19
C ILE A 4 6.22 -14.64 -16.69
N MET A 5 6.41 -13.40 -16.24
CA MET A 5 6.06 -13.03 -14.88
C MET A 5 4.54 -13.13 -14.80
N ASN A 6 4.06 -14.04 -13.97
CA ASN A 6 2.63 -14.15 -13.71
C ASN A 6 2.15 -12.84 -13.09
N ALA A 7 1.06 -12.29 -13.64
CA ALA A 7 0.42 -11.10 -13.08
C ALA A 7 0.18 -11.26 -11.58
N PRO A 8 0.33 -10.20 -10.77
CA PRO A 8 0.05 -10.28 -9.33
C PRO A 8 -1.37 -10.79 -9.08
N PRO A 9 -1.59 -11.61 -8.04
CA PRO A 9 -2.94 -12.07 -7.70
C PRO A 9 -3.90 -10.91 -7.48
N ILE A 10 -5.17 -11.07 -7.89
CA ILE A 10 -6.19 -10.03 -7.70
C ILE A 10 -6.32 -9.71 -6.21
N TRP A 11 -6.11 -8.44 -5.83
CA TRP A 11 -6.05 -8.01 -4.44
C TRP A 11 -7.30 -8.39 -3.63
N PHE A 12 -8.48 -8.22 -4.19
CA PHE A 12 -9.74 -8.49 -3.50
C PHE A 12 -10.05 -9.99 -3.32
N GLU A 13 -9.36 -10.87 -4.05
CA GLU A 13 -9.49 -12.33 -3.94
C GLU A 13 -8.46 -12.93 -2.97
N ARG A 14 -7.48 -12.14 -2.53
CA ARG A 14 -6.45 -12.61 -1.61
C ARG A 14 -7.04 -12.96 -0.26
N LYS A 15 -6.62 -14.12 0.27
CA LYS A 15 -6.86 -14.56 1.65
C LYS A 15 -5.63 -14.24 2.50
N PHE A 16 -5.87 -13.86 3.74
CA PHE A 16 -4.82 -13.49 4.68
C PHE A 16 -4.89 -14.40 5.91
N GLU A 17 -3.73 -14.93 6.31
CA GLU A 17 -3.55 -15.67 7.55
C GLU A 17 -2.63 -14.87 8.47
N PHE A 18 -3.08 -14.65 9.71
CA PHE A 18 -2.38 -13.83 10.69
C PHE A 18 -1.90 -14.70 11.86
N THR A 19 -0.93 -15.60 11.58
CA THR A 19 -0.43 -16.58 12.54
C THR A 19 0.92 -16.21 13.15
N PHE A 20 1.53 -15.11 12.71
CA PHE A 20 2.85 -14.68 13.16
C PHE A 20 2.80 -13.96 14.53
N PRO A 21 3.91 -13.96 15.29
CA PRO A 21 3.98 -13.33 16.60
C PRO A 21 3.93 -11.80 16.51
N VAL A 22 3.40 -11.16 17.58
CA VAL A 22 3.28 -9.69 17.68
C VAL A 22 4.65 -9.02 17.63
N GLU A 23 5.68 -9.69 18.13
CA GLU A 23 7.07 -9.24 18.18
C GLU A 23 7.69 -9.00 16.81
N GLN A 24 7.03 -9.40 15.73
CA GLN A 24 7.45 -9.06 14.36
C GLN A 24 7.15 -7.62 13.93
N HIS A 25 6.47 -6.81 14.76
CA HIS A 25 6.14 -5.44 14.40
C HIS A 25 7.35 -4.58 13.97
N PRO A 26 8.59 -4.72 14.51
CA PRO A 26 9.73 -3.93 14.02
C PRO A 26 10.10 -4.26 12.58
N ASN A 27 10.03 -5.55 12.19
CA ASN A 27 10.29 -5.99 10.82
C ASN A 27 9.25 -5.41 9.84
N LEU A 28 7.99 -5.37 10.25
CA LEU A 28 6.93 -4.76 9.47
C LEU A 28 7.11 -3.23 9.33
N CYS A 29 7.51 -2.54 10.39
CA CYS A 29 7.86 -1.12 10.33
C CYS A 29 9.01 -0.87 9.34
N ALA A 30 10.05 -1.72 9.34
CA ALA A 30 11.15 -1.63 8.39
C ALA A 30 10.67 -1.84 6.94
N ARG A 31 9.79 -2.80 6.69
CA ARG A 31 9.19 -3.08 5.39
C ARG A 31 8.35 -1.89 4.90
N LEU A 32 7.51 -1.31 5.76
CA LEU A 32 6.70 -0.12 5.45
C LEU A 32 7.57 1.10 5.16
N ARG A 33 8.61 1.34 5.96
CA ARG A 33 9.57 2.44 5.76
C ARG A 33 10.28 2.33 4.42
N GLY A 34 10.58 1.12 3.97
CA GLY A 34 11.27 0.85 2.71
C GLY A 34 10.39 0.93 1.46
N ALA A 35 9.06 0.97 1.58
CA ALA A 35 8.16 0.95 0.42
C ALA A 35 8.37 2.14 -0.54
N PRO A 36 8.49 3.41 -0.07
CA PRO A 36 8.78 4.53 -0.97
C PRO A 36 10.11 4.39 -1.71
N ALA A 37 11.17 3.92 -1.06
CA ALA A 37 12.46 3.72 -1.71
C ALA A 37 12.40 2.63 -2.80
N ARG A 38 11.65 1.54 -2.55
CA ARG A 38 11.41 0.49 -3.55
C ARG A 38 10.62 1.02 -4.75
N LEU A 39 9.61 1.85 -4.51
CA LEU A 39 8.86 2.50 -5.58
C LEU A 39 9.76 3.39 -6.43
N GLU A 40 10.55 4.27 -5.79
CA GLU A 40 11.51 5.15 -6.48
C GLU A 40 12.50 4.35 -7.33
N GLU A 41 13.02 3.24 -6.80
CA GLU A 41 13.93 2.36 -7.54
C GLU A 41 13.28 1.77 -8.79
N ILE A 42 12.02 1.31 -8.68
CA ILE A 42 11.28 0.71 -9.79
C ILE A 42 11.04 1.71 -10.92
N VAL A 43 10.70 2.98 -10.60
CA VAL A 43 10.32 3.99 -11.60
C VAL A 43 11.49 4.86 -12.06
N ARG A 44 12.68 4.75 -11.44
CA ARG A 44 13.84 5.64 -11.64
C ARG A 44 14.23 5.87 -13.11
N CYS A 45 14.18 4.84 -13.92
CA CYS A 45 14.61 4.89 -15.33
C CYS A 45 13.43 4.63 -16.29
N ALA A 46 12.20 4.72 -15.79
CA ALA A 46 11.04 4.48 -16.63
C ALA A 46 10.78 5.66 -17.55
N ASP A 47 10.41 5.36 -18.80
CA ASP A 47 9.98 6.37 -19.76
C ASP A 47 8.68 7.02 -19.25
N PRO A 48 8.57 8.37 -19.24
CA PRO A 48 7.36 9.06 -18.81
C PRO A 48 6.09 8.62 -19.54
N ASP A 49 6.16 8.31 -20.83
CA ASP A 49 5.02 7.83 -21.62
C ASP A 49 4.57 6.44 -21.18
N VAL A 50 5.53 5.59 -20.77
CA VAL A 50 5.24 4.25 -20.23
C VAL A 50 4.63 4.33 -18.84
N LEU A 51 5.07 5.29 -18.00
CA LEU A 51 4.50 5.50 -16.66
C LEU A 51 3.00 5.81 -16.70
N VAL A 52 2.54 6.57 -17.70
CA VAL A 52 1.14 7.00 -17.82
C VAL A 52 0.31 6.11 -18.75
N TRP A 53 0.94 5.15 -19.42
CA TRP A 53 0.25 4.24 -20.31
C TRP A 53 -0.74 3.33 -19.54
N LYS A 54 -1.95 3.18 -20.10
CA LYS A 54 -3.03 2.37 -19.49
C LYS A 54 -3.33 1.16 -20.33
N PRO A 55 -3.28 -0.06 -19.77
CA PRO A 55 -3.75 -1.27 -20.46
C PRO A 55 -5.29 -1.33 -20.42
N GLY A 56 -5.96 -0.67 -21.36
CA GLY A 56 -7.42 -0.56 -21.40
C GLY A 56 -7.95 0.27 -20.23
N GLU A 57 -8.90 -0.27 -19.48
CA GLU A 57 -9.52 0.40 -18.32
C GLU A 57 -8.72 0.25 -17.01
N LYS A 58 -7.60 -0.48 -17.04
CA LYS A 58 -6.77 -0.68 -15.85
C LYS A 58 -5.93 0.57 -15.55
N TRP A 59 -5.42 0.65 -14.34
CA TRP A 59 -4.53 1.72 -13.93
C TRP A 59 -3.16 1.65 -14.63
N SER A 60 -2.59 2.82 -14.88
CA SER A 60 -1.19 2.98 -15.27
C SER A 60 -0.25 2.74 -14.08
N ALA A 61 1.05 2.62 -14.34
CA ALA A 61 2.07 2.57 -13.30
C ALA A 61 2.01 3.80 -12.38
N GLN A 62 1.79 4.99 -12.95
CA GLN A 62 1.70 6.23 -12.19
C GLN A 62 0.42 6.33 -11.35
N GLU A 63 -0.71 5.81 -11.83
CA GLU A 63 -1.94 5.72 -11.04
C GLU A 63 -1.78 4.75 -9.86
N HIS A 64 -1.10 3.61 -10.03
CA HIS A 64 -0.73 2.72 -8.94
C HIS A 64 0.15 3.41 -7.90
N ALA A 65 1.16 4.16 -8.33
CA ALA A 65 2.03 4.93 -7.44
C ALA A 65 1.24 5.99 -6.64
N GLY A 66 0.36 6.72 -7.31
CA GLY A 66 -0.52 7.72 -6.69
C GLY A 66 -1.48 7.09 -5.68
N HIS A 67 -2.03 5.91 -5.98
CA HIS A 67 -2.91 5.18 -5.07
C HIS A 67 -2.23 4.84 -3.75
N LEU A 68 -0.94 4.50 -3.76
CA LEU A 68 -0.21 4.26 -2.51
C LEU A 68 -0.21 5.48 -1.60
N ALA A 69 0.00 6.68 -2.16
CA ALA A 69 -0.07 7.94 -1.40
C ALA A 69 -1.50 8.27 -0.95
N ASP A 70 -2.49 8.00 -1.79
CA ASP A 70 -3.91 8.28 -1.51
C ASP A 70 -4.46 7.50 -0.32
N LEU A 71 -3.95 6.31 -0.05
CA LEU A 71 -4.41 5.47 1.06
C LEU A 71 -3.73 5.77 2.40
N GLU A 72 -2.66 6.54 2.44
CA GLU A 72 -1.95 6.88 3.69
C GLU A 72 -2.86 7.49 4.77
N PRO A 73 -3.81 8.40 4.44
CA PRO A 73 -4.76 8.88 5.45
C PRO A 73 -5.66 7.78 6.04
N LEU A 74 -6.05 6.78 5.25
CA LEU A 74 -6.80 5.62 5.73
C LEU A 74 -5.96 4.78 6.69
N TRP A 75 -4.71 4.51 6.33
CA TRP A 75 -3.81 3.75 7.19
C TRP A 75 -3.56 4.46 8.52
N MET A 76 -3.37 5.77 8.50
CA MET A 76 -3.23 6.60 9.70
C MET A 76 -4.49 6.56 10.57
N ALA A 77 -5.68 6.73 9.97
CA ALA A 77 -6.95 6.66 10.69
C ALA A 77 -7.14 5.31 11.38
N ARG A 78 -6.79 4.21 10.72
CA ARG A 78 -6.86 2.86 11.30
C ARG A 78 -5.87 2.64 12.44
N VAL A 79 -4.67 3.19 12.36
CA VAL A 79 -3.73 3.19 13.48
C VAL A 79 -4.34 3.92 14.68
N ASP A 80 -4.98 5.06 14.46
CA ASP A 80 -5.68 5.81 15.52
C ASP A 80 -6.88 5.04 16.09
N ASP A 81 -7.61 4.26 15.27
CA ASP A 81 -8.67 3.34 15.74
C ASP A 81 -8.12 2.33 16.76
N TYR A 82 -6.96 1.72 16.48
CA TYR A 82 -6.30 0.82 17.44
C TYR A 82 -5.90 1.51 18.72
N ILE A 83 -5.35 2.72 18.64
CA ILE A 83 -4.95 3.50 19.82
C ILE A 83 -6.16 3.81 20.69
N LYS A 84 -7.29 4.19 20.08
CA LYS A 84 -8.55 4.50 20.77
C LYS A 84 -9.29 3.26 21.25
N GLY A 85 -8.94 2.07 20.79
CA GLY A 85 -9.64 0.83 21.10
C GLY A 85 -10.99 0.71 20.40
N ALA A 86 -11.09 1.21 19.17
CA ALA A 86 -12.30 1.08 18.36
C ALA A 86 -12.64 -0.40 18.09
N SER A 87 -13.90 -0.76 18.15
CA SER A 87 -14.36 -2.12 17.88
C SER A 87 -14.26 -2.50 16.40
N GLN A 88 -14.30 -1.53 15.51
CA GLN A 88 -14.17 -1.69 14.07
C GLN A 88 -13.27 -0.61 13.50
N LEU A 89 -12.46 -1.00 12.50
CA LEU A 89 -11.58 -0.08 11.77
C LEU A 89 -12.35 0.83 10.82
N THR A 90 -11.81 2.00 10.58
CA THR A 90 -12.29 2.95 9.56
C THR A 90 -12.51 2.24 8.23
N VAL A 91 -13.69 2.46 7.61
CA VAL A 91 -14.09 1.85 6.34
C VAL A 91 -13.33 2.50 5.19
N ALA A 92 -12.82 1.67 4.28
CA ALA A 92 -12.21 2.14 3.03
C ALA A 92 -13.27 2.45 1.96
N ASP A 93 -13.00 3.44 1.12
CA ASP A 93 -13.72 3.63 -0.14
C ASP A 93 -13.23 2.58 -1.15
N LEU A 94 -13.98 1.51 -1.33
CA LEU A 94 -13.64 0.41 -2.24
C LEU A 94 -13.81 0.79 -3.72
N SER A 95 -14.44 1.93 -4.02
CA SER A 95 -14.53 2.47 -5.39
C SER A 95 -13.25 3.17 -5.84
N ASN A 96 -12.31 3.41 -4.91
CA ASN A 96 -11.06 4.14 -5.15
C ASN A 96 -11.28 5.53 -5.80
N ARG A 97 -12.39 6.20 -5.44
CA ARG A 97 -12.78 7.48 -6.03
C ARG A 97 -11.67 8.52 -5.95
N LYS A 98 -10.98 8.60 -4.80
CA LYS A 98 -9.87 9.53 -4.61
C LYS A 98 -8.80 9.37 -5.68
N THR A 99 -8.36 8.14 -5.95
CA THR A 99 -7.35 7.85 -6.98
C THR A 99 -7.86 8.17 -8.39
N SER A 100 -9.12 7.84 -8.67
CA SER A 100 -9.73 8.13 -9.97
C SER A 100 -9.86 9.62 -10.25
N GLU A 101 -10.18 10.43 -9.23
CA GLU A 101 -10.35 11.89 -9.33
C GLU A 101 -9.02 12.66 -9.29
N ALA A 102 -7.97 12.09 -8.70
CA ALA A 102 -6.68 12.75 -8.49
C ALA A 102 -5.89 13.04 -9.78
N GLN A 103 -6.28 12.43 -10.89
CA GLN A 103 -5.63 12.62 -12.21
C GLN A 103 -4.10 12.45 -12.15
N HIS A 104 -3.65 11.41 -11.49
CA HIS A 104 -2.22 11.15 -11.26
C HIS A 104 -1.38 11.19 -12.54
N ASN A 105 -1.93 10.76 -13.68
CA ASN A 105 -1.22 10.80 -14.97
C ASN A 105 -0.93 12.22 -15.50
N ARG A 106 -1.47 13.27 -14.84
CA ARG A 106 -1.18 14.68 -15.16
C ARG A 106 -0.21 15.33 -14.18
N ARG A 107 0.22 14.62 -13.16
CA ARG A 107 1.16 15.08 -12.14
C ARG A 107 2.59 14.69 -12.52
N ALA A 108 3.59 15.40 -12.03
CA ALA A 108 4.96 14.92 -12.09
C ALA A 108 5.13 13.69 -11.19
N ILE A 109 5.81 12.65 -11.67
CA ILE A 109 6.03 11.44 -10.86
C ILE A 109 6.80 11.77 -9.58
N ASP A 110 7.75 12.69 -9.61
CA ASP A 110 8.54 13.11 -8.46
C ASP A 110 7.67 13.70 -7.33
N GLU A 111 6.59 14.42 -7.67
CA GLU A 111 5.63 14.93 -6.68
C GLU A 111 4.88 13.79 -5.98
N ILE A 112 4.46 12.77 -6.74
CA ILE A 112 3.78 11.59 -6.19
C ILE A 112 4.73 10.81 -5.27
N LEU A 113 5.98 10.61 -5.68
CA LEU A 113 7.01 9.94 -4.89
C LEU A 113 7.31 10.69 -3.59
N ALA A 114 7.45 12.01 -3.65
CA ALA A 114 7.69 12.86 -2.48
C ALA A 114 6.49 12.83 -1.52
N GLU A 115 5.26 12.88 -2.03
CA GLU A 115 4.04 12.77 -1.23
C GLU A 115 3.97 11.42 -0.51
N PHE A 116 4.16 10.32 -1.23
CA PHE A 116 4.14 8.98 -0.63
C PHE A 116 5.23 8.82 0.42
N ARG A 117 6.46 9.27 0.16
CA ARG A 117 7.56 9.23 1.12
C ARG A 117 7.25 10.02 2.39
N SER A 118 6.73 11.23 2.24
CA SER A 118 6.38 12.11 3.36
C SER A 118 5.25 11.53 4.22
N THR A 119 4.17 11.07 3.60
CA THR A 119 3.01 10.52 4.31
C THR A 119 3.35 9.20 4.99
N ARG A 120 4.07 8.29 4.31
CA ARG A 120 4.55 7.03 4.89
C ARG A 120 5.51 7.27 6.05
N SER A 121 6.42 8.22 5.96
CA SER A 121 7.32 8.57 7.07
C SER A 121 6.55 8.99 8.33
N ARG A 122 5.47 9.77 8.16
CA ARG A 122 4.58 10.17 9.27
C ARG A 122 3.86 8.95 9.87
N LEU A 123 3.34 8.05 9.03
CA LEU A 123 2.69 6.83 9.49
C LEU A 123 3.66 5.96 10.31
N VAL A 124 4.85 5.69 9.78
CA VAL A 124 5.85 4.87 10.49
C VAL A 124 6.27 5.54 11.80
N SER A 125 6.55 6.85 11.79
CA SER A 125 6.89 7.59 13.01
C SER A 125 5.76 7.56 14.05
N ARG A 126 4.50 7.54 13.62
CA ARG A 126 3.34 7.38 14.51
C ARG A 126 3.32 6.00 15.16
N VAL A 127 3.52 4.96 14.33
CA VAL A 127 3.52 3.56 14.78
C VAL A 127 4.66 3.29 15.77
N GLU A 128 5.85 3.82 15.54
CA GLU A 128 7.01 3.62 16.41
C GLU A 128 6.88 4.24 17.81
N ARG A 129 5.92 5.14 18.00
CA ARG A 129 5.63 5.77 19.31
C ARG A 129 4.47 5.12 20.06
N ILE A 130 3.90 4.05 19.51
CA ILE A 130 2.77 3.33 20.12
C ILE A 130 3.30 2.44 21.25
N ASP A 131 2.53 2.37 22.35
CA ASP A 131 2.79 1.39 23.42
C ASP A 131 2.80 -0.02 22.82
N PRO A 132 3.86 -0.82 23.05
CA PRO A 132 3.96 -2.19 22.54
C PRO A 132 2.76 -3.07 22.81
N ALA A 133 2.03 -2.87 23.90
CA ALA A 133 0.82 -3.62 24.24
C ALA A 133 -0.33 -3.41 23.19
N ILE A 134 -0.33 -2.30 22.45
CA ILE A 134 -1.35 -2.00 21.45
C ILE A 134 -1.19 -2.86 20.20
N PHE A 135 0.01 -3.36 19.88
CA PHE A 135 0.22 -4.21 18.71
C PHE A 135 -0.56 -5.53 18.74
N ALA A 136 -0.91 -6.02 19.93
CA ALA A 136 -1.77 -7.19 20.11
C ALA A 136 -3.28 -6.85 20.09
N ARG A 137 -3.65 -5.56 20.17
CA ARG A 137 -5.05 -5.13 20.21
C ARG A 137 -5.72 -5.41 18.87
N ALA A 138 -6.88 -6.06 18.92
CA ALA A 138 -7.67 -6.42 17.75
C ALA A 138 -8.87 -5.49 17.56
N SER A 139 -9.19 -5.20 16.30
CA SER A 139 -10.39 -4.52 15.83
C SER A 139 -10.97 -5.25 14.63
N LEU A 140 -12.27 -5.17 14.39
CA LEU A 140 -12.91 -5.82 13.25
C LEU A 140 -12.50 -5.13 11.95
N HIS A 141 -11.90 -5.88 11.00
CA HIS A 141 -11.64 -5.33 9.67
C HIS A 141 -12.93 -5.30 8.83
N PRO A 142 -13.38 -4.12 8.35
CA PRO A 142 -14.73 -3.95 7.77
C PRO A 142 -14.97 -4.78 6.50
N ARG A 143 -13.94 -4.98 5.63
CA ARG A 143 -14.05 -5.79 4.42
C ARG A 143 -13.86 -7.28 4.67
N LEU A 144 -12.83 -7.66 5.43
CA LEU A 144 -12.51 -9.07 5.67
C LEU A 144 -13.45 -9.74 6.68
N LYS A 145 -14.20 -8.93 7.46
CA LYS A 145 -15.12 -9.41 8.50
C LYS A 145 -14.44 -10.32 9.53
N THR A 146 -13.17 -10.07 9.80
CA THR A 146 -12.35 -10.83 10.75
C THR A 146 -11.67 -9.88 11.73
N PRO A 147 -11.49 -10.28 13.00
CA PRO A 147 -10.61 -9.55 13.91
C PRO A 147 -9.20 -9.48 13.37
N MET A 148 -8.60 -8.30 13.45
CA MET A 148 -7.27 -8.01 12.96
C MET A 148 -6.52 -7.25 14.05
N ARG A 149 -5.38 -7.77 14.51
CA ARG A 149 -4.50 -7.06 15.46
C ARG A 149 -3.80 -5.91 14.74
N LEU A 150 -3.29 -4.91 15.48
CA LEU A 150 -2.50 -3.86 14.86
C LEU A 150 -1.30 -4.41 14.07
N VAL A 151 -0.60 -5.40 14.60
CA VAL A 151 0.51 -6.06 13.88
C VAL A 151 0.06 -6.71 12.56
N ASP A 152 -1.14 -7.30 12.54
CA ASP A 152 -1.73 -7.90 11.34
C ASP A 152 -2.09 -6.81 10.32
N HIS A 153 -2.55 -5.64 10.81
CA HIS A 153 -2.84 -4.50 9.96
C HIS A 153 -1.57 -3.93 9.30
N LEU A 154 -0.46 -3.84 10.04
CA LEU A 154 0.81 -3.42 9.44
C LEU A 154 1.27 -4.40 8.34
N TYR A 155 1.10 -5.70 8.56
CA TYR A 155 1.35 -6.71 7.54
C TYR A 155 0.43 -6.52 6.33
N PHE A 156 -0.88 -6.32 6.57
CA PHE A 156 -1.86 -6.08 5.51
C PHE A 156 -1.48 -4.86 4.64
N VAL A 157 -1.04 -3.75 5.25
CA VAL A 157 -0.57 -2.55 4.54
C VAL A 157 0.69 -2.86 3.72
N ALA A 158 1.65 -3.59 4.30
CA ALA A 158 2.87 -3.98 3.59
C ALA A 158 2.59 -4.89 2.39
N GLU A 159 1.64 -5.82 2.51
CA GLU A 159 1.18 -6.68 1.41
C GLU A 159 0.45 -5.88 0.31
N HIS A 160 -0.28 -4.83 0.70
CA HIS A 160 -0.92 -3.92 -0.24
C HIS A 160 0.12 -3.11 -1.03
N ASP A 161 1.15 -2.60 -0.35
CA ASP A 161 2.27 -1.93 -1.03
C ASP A 161 2.93 -2.86 -2.05
N ASP A 162 3.28 -4.08 -1.63
CA ASP A 162 3.96 -5.05 -2.49
C ASP A 162 3.11 -5.46 -3.69
N HIS A 163 1.79 -5.57 -3.51
CA HIS A 163 0.87 -5.81 -4.63
C HIS A 163 0.99 -4.70 -5.69
N HIS A 164 0.93 -3.43 -5.27
CA HIS A 164 1.02 -2.31 -6.22
C HIS A 164 2.41 -2.15 -6.80
N LEU A 165 3.48 -2.40 -6.04
CA LEU A 165 4.85 -2.42 -6.57
C LEU A 165 5.03 -3.51 -7.64
N ALA A 166 4.44 -4.68 -7.44
CA ALA A 166 4.46 -5.76 -8.42
C ALA A 166 3.66 -5.41 -9.69
N CYS A 167 2.49 -4.77 -9.55
CA CYS A 167 1.73 -4.26 -10.68
C CYS A 167 2.53 -3.23 -11.50
N ILE A 168 3.17 -2.28 -10.83
CA ILE A 168 4.02 -1.27 -11.47
C ILE A 168 5.16 -1.94 -12.22
N TRP A 169 5.87 -2.87 -11.56
CA TRP A 169 6.97 -3.62 -12.18
C TRP A 169 6.53 -4.34 -13.46
N GLU A 170 5.39 -5.01 -13.40
CA GLU A 170 4.83 -5.72 -14.57
C GLU A 170 4.48 -4.75 -15.71
N LEU A 171 3.84 -3.61 -15.41
CA LEU A 171 3.51 -2.59 -16.41
C LEU A 171 4.75 -2.01 -17.10
N LEU A 172 5.84 -1.83 -16.37
CA LEU A 172 7.07 -1.26 -16.90
C LEU A 172 7.94 -2.27 -17.66
N ASN A 173 7.82 -3.57 -17.36
CA ASN A 173 8.70 -4.61 -17.91
C ASN A 173 7.97 -5.67 -18.75
N GLY A 174 6.66 -5.81 -18.61
CA GLY A 174 5.83 -6.81 -19.29
C GLY A 174 5.13 -6.30 -20.55
N GLY A 175 5.08 -5.01 -20.82
CA GLY A 175 4.36 -4.38 -21.92
C GLY A 175 5.10 -4.30 -23.25
N GLY A 176 6.20 -5.01 -23.41
CA GLY A 176 7.05 -5.03 -24.62
C GLY A 176 6.87 -6.27 -25.47
N SER A 177 5.62 -6.61 -25.85
CA SER A 177 5.38 -7.66 -26.84
C SER A 177 4.28 -7.26 -27.79
#